data_ea17018af8f485e13e3a2861feacb6f9
#
_entry.id   ea17018af8f485e13e3a2861feacb6f9
#
_cell.length_a   1.000
_cell.length_b   1.000
_cell.length_c   1.000
_cell.angle_alpha   90.00
_cell.angle_beta   90.00
_cell.angle_gamma   90.00
#
_symmetry.space_group_name_H-M   'P 1'
#
loop_
_entity.id
_entity.type
_entity.pdbx_description
1 polymer ?
#
loop_
_entity_poly.entity_id
_entity_poly.type
_entity_poly.pdbx_seq_one_letter_code
_entity_poly.pdbx_strand_id
1 'polypeptide(L)'
;MNKRKIVIPFFIILIISFVAMIFFYFYKKHNDKIKLDKEKRINEKIIKEKVALINEKYSIFINKEKINSDDEVSTFLNNIIDINNEINSLKVNDVTINNIINPKKGIEKNNDLYNKIENLNYPKFTSFTNLSKEENNELEKIYNESDIIKGISNDEKVKKNLLNKIQKNNEFLKFLSNNLDKYYVNGYDIIYKDENFANDFRKYNSKYNLLNENNLGKKVPVLMYHAVSDNPWGDTTLFVSIENFELQMKYLYDNGYTPLFLCEIDNAKIYDKPIVVTFDDGYKNIYDYAYPILKKYNIKSSFYLITDWLDGETYITPQMAIELDKSKLFEIGVHTKTHVKLGTLDYDTQYNEIIESKNTLEKLLNKEITTIAYPYGSYNTDTINITKSAFDYAVTVESGFNYSNKLDRLRLKRFKIPRSMDINTFINVIEGK
;
A
#
# COMPACT_ATOMS: atom_id res chain seq x y z
N MET A 1 11.80 22.11 -11.04
CA MET A 1 10.56 22.65 -11.65
C MET A 1 10.90 23.33 -12.98
N ASN A 2 10.08 23.15 -14.02
CA ASN A 2 10.15 23.84 -15.34
C ASN A 2 11.05 23.28 -16.45
N LYS A 3 10.95 21.95 -16.74
CA LYS A 3 11.40 21.45 -18.06
C LYS A 3 10.27 20.92 -18.98
N ARG A 4 9.01 20.90 -18.51
CA ARG A 4 7.87 20.35 -19.28
C ARG A 4 7.16 21.32 -20.24
N LYS A 5 7.39 22.63 -20.11
CA LYS A 5 6.66 23.64 -20.92
C LYS A 5 7.31 23.95 -22.28
N ILE A 6 8.55 23.55 -22.55
CA ILE A 6 9.26 23.87 -23.77
C ILE A 6 9.07 22.79 -24.87
N VAL A 7 8.77 21.54 -24.49
CA VAL A 7 8.61 20.44 -25.45
C VAL A 7 7.28 20.50 -26.20
N ILE A 8 6.18 20.89 -25.52
CA ILE A 8 4.83 20.98 -26.10
C ILE A 8 4.75 21.97 -27.26
N PRO A 9 5.31 23.20 -27.21
CA PRO A 9 5.30 24.14 -28.34
C PRO A 9 6.16 23.64 -29.52
N PHE A 10 7.26 22.95 -29.26
CA PHE A 10 8.12 22.40 -30.32
C PHE A 10 7.41 21.30 -31.11
N PHE A 11 6.73 20.42 -30.46
CA PHE A 11 5.94 19.35 -31.07
C PHE A 11 4.73 19.88 -31.87
N ILE A 12 4.06 20.94 -31.42
CA ILE A 12 2.98 21.60 -32.14
C ILE A 12 3.50 22.27 -33.42
N ILE A 13 4.69 22.83 -33.43
CA ILE A 13 5.32 23.47 -34.59
C ILE A 13 5.67 22.43 -35.66
N LEU A 14 6.20 21.27 -35.29
CA LEU A 14 6.47 20.16 -36.19
C LEU A 14 5.19 19.54 -36.78
N ILE A 15 4.08 19.49 -36.02
CA ILE A 15 2.76 19.08 -36.48
C ILE A 15 2.20 20.03 -37.55
N ILE A 16 2.36 21.31 -37.38
CA ILE A 16 1.95 22.32 -38.36
C ILE A 16 2.80 22.23 -39.66
N SER A 17 4.08 21.89 -39.58
CA SER A 17 4.92 21.75 -40.78
C SER A 17 4.54 20.54 -41.64
N PHE A 18 4.13 19.41 -41.05
CA PHE A 18 3.74 18.22 -41.79
C PHE A 18 2.41 18.37 -42.58
N VAL A 19 1.37 19.00 -41.95
CA VAL A 19 0.09 19.29 -42.64
C VAL A 19 0.30 20.24 -43.83
N ALA A 20 1.25 21.15 -43.79
CA ALA A 20 1.60 22.03 -44.89
C ALA A 20 2.24 21.29 -46.06
N MET A 21 2.96 20.19 -45.84
CA MET A 21 3.72 19.46 -46.88
C MET A 21 2.88 18.66 -47.87
N ILE A 22 1.84 17.95 -47.39
CA ILE A 22 0.95 17.15 -48.25
C ILE A 22 0.08 18.04 -49.16
N PHE A 23 -0.34 19.20 -48.68
CA PHE A 23 -1.15 20.12 -49.44
C PHE A 23 -0.47 20.65 -50.71
N PHE A 24 0.84 20.87 -50.66
CA PHE A 24 1.64 21.37 -51.78
C PHE A 24 1.93 20.32 -52.83
N TYR A 25 1.93 19.01 -52.50
CA TYR A 25 2.14 17.91 -53.45
C TYR A 25 0.99 17.80 -54.45
N PHE A 26 -0.25 18.04 -54.06
CA PHE A 26 -1.39 17.95 -54.93
C PHE A 26 -1.60 19.18 -55.82
N TYR A 27 -1.15 20.33 -55.42
CA TYR A 27 -1.35 21.56 -56.16
C TYR A 27 -0.59 21.58 -57.51
N LYS A 28 0.46 20.79 -57.63
CA LYS A 28 1.36 20.85 -58.77
C LYS A 28 1.05 19.93 -59.96
N LYS A 29 0.24 18.94 -59.77
CA LYS A 29 -0.16 18.03 -60.82
C LYS A 29 -0.93 18.74 -61.98
N HIS A 30 -1.17 20.03 -61.81
CA HIS A 30 -2.06 20.79 -62.67
C HIS A 30 -1.45 21.85 -63.57
N ASN A 31 -0.16 22.17 -63.42
CA ASN A 31 0.47 23.18 -64.24
C ASN A 31 1.74 22.70 -64.93
N ASP A 32 1.88 23.13 -66.14
CA ASP A 32 2.93 22.89 -67.12
C ASP A 32 4.25 22.23 -66.67
N LYS A 33 4.77 21.35 -67.58
CA LYS A 33 5.97 20.54 -67.37
C LYS A 33 7.19 21.30 -66.76
N ILE A 34 7.31 22.61 -66.96
CA ILE A 34 8.38 23.42 -66.42
C ILE A 34 8.06 23.91 -64.99
N LYS A 35 6.85 24.20 -64.72
CA LYS A 35 6.36 24.37 -63.36
C LYS A 35 6.39 23.05 -62.58
N LEU A 36 6.22 21.92 -63.28
CA LEU A 36 6.11 20.58 -62.72
C LEU A 36 7.33 20.20 -61.81
N ASP A 37 8.56 20.46 -62.24
CA ASP A 37 9.75 20.10 -61.45
C ASP A 37 9.99 21.03 -60.25
N LYS A 38 9.65 22.30 -60.41
CA LYS A 38 9.75 23.26 -59.30
C LYS A 38 8.68 23.02 -58.27
N GLU A 39 7.48 22.67 -58.69
CA GLU A 39 6.36 22.29 -57.91
C GLU A 39 6.56 20.87 -57.33
N LYS A 40 7.12 19.89 -58.07
CA LYS A 40 7.51 18.59 -57.53
C LYS A 40 8.42 18.74 -56.29
N ARG A 41 9.45 19.59 -56.39
CA ARG A 41 10.36 19.86 -55.26
C ARG A 41 9.67 20.56 -54.09
N ILE A 42 8.74 21.46 -54.40
CA ILE A 42 7.96 22.13 -53.37
C ILE A 42 7.00 21.12 -52.75
N ASN A 43 6.38 20.25 -53.54
CA ASN A 43 5.48 19.20 -53.07
C ASN A 43 6.22 18.13 -52.25
N GLU A 44 7.40 17.72 -52.70
CA GLU A 44 8.27 16.82 -51.92
C GLU A 44 8.67 17.44 -50.56
N LYS A 45 8.90 18.75 -50.56
CA LYS A 45 9.19 19.48 -49.33
C LYS A 45 7.97 19.51 -48.39
N ILE A 46 6.81 19.75 -48.93
CA ILE A 46 5.55 19.80 -48.17
C ILE A 46 5.12 18.41 -47.72
N ILE A 47 5.31 17.35 -48.52
CA ILE A 47 5.12 15.96 -48.06
C ILE A 47 6.09 15.64 -46.95
N LYS A 48 7.37 16.02 -47.08
CA LYS A 48 8.36 15.84 -45.99
C LYS A 48 7.97 16.59 -44.72
N GLU A 49 7.43 17.79 -44.85
CA GLU A 49 6.97 18.58 -43.71
C GLU A 49 5.71 17.98 -43.05
N LYS A 50 4.73 17.48 -43.83
CA LYS A 50 3.56 16.75 -43.33
C LYS A 50 3.93 15.39 -42.74
N VAL A 51 4.84 14.64 -43.34
CA VAL A 51 5.38 13.38 -42.78
C VAL A 51 6.14 13.66 -41.47
N ALA A 52 6.88 14.75 -41.40
CA ALA A 52 7.50 15.17 -40.13
C ALA A 52 6.47 15.46 -39.04
N LEU A 53 5.37 16.08 -39.43
CA LEU A 53 4.27 16.41 -38.51
C LEU A 53 3.49 15.21 -37.98
N ILE A 54 3.15 14.24 -38.84
CA ILE A 54 2.52 12.98 -38.42
C ILE A 54 3.50 12.16 -37.56
N ASN A 55 4.78 12.11 -37.97
CA ASN A 55 5.81 11.42 -37.19
C ASN A 55 5.99 12.03 -35.80
N GLU A 56 5.71 13.28 -35.61
CA GLU A 56 5.80 13.95 -34.34
C GLU A 56 4.53 13.83 -33.48
N LYS A 57 3.34 13.90 -34.12
CA LYS A 57 2.11 13.40 -33.47
C LYS A 57 2.25 11.95 -33.02
N TYR A 58 2.94 11.15 -33.84
CA TYR A 58 3.26 9.78 -33.55
C TYR A 58 4.30 9.61 -32.43
N SER A 59 5.34 10.49 -32.35
CA SER A 59 6.28 10.47 -31.21
C SER A 59 5.59 10.82 -29.90
N ILE A 60 4.65 11.75 -29.91
CA ILE A 60 3.80 12.06 -28.76
C ILE A 60 2.94 10.84 -28.40
N PHE A 61 2.37 10.18 -29.40
CA PHE A 61 1.60 8.95 -29.26
C PHE A 61 2.46 7.78 -28.73
N ILE A 62 3.70 7.61 -29.21
CA ILE A 62 4.69 6.65 -28.68
C ILE A 62 4.99 6.93 -27.21
N ASN A 63 5.18 8.21 -26.85
CA ASN A 63 5.45 8.63 -25.48
C ASN A 63 4.21 8.61 -24.58
N LYS A 64 3.07 8.19 -25.08
CA LYS A 64 1.77 8.10 -24.36
C LYS A 64 1.29 9.45 -23.81
N GLU A 65 1.69 10.54 -24.43
CA GLU A 65 1.24 11.88 -24.08
C GLU A 65 0.02 12.27 -24.94
N LYS A 66 -0.98 12.91 -24.30
CA LYS A 66 -2.19 13.37 -25.00
C LYS A 66 -1.86 14.52 -25.97
N ILE A 67 -2.49 14.44 -27.13
CA ILE A 67 -2.39 15.48 -28.16
C ILE A 67 -3.44 16.56 -27.80
N ASN A 68 -2.97 17.80 -27.63
CA ASN A 68 -3.86 18.93 -27.34
C ASN A 68 -4.41 19.53 -28.65
N SER A 69 -5.38 18.83 -29.27
CA SER A 69 -6.08 19.26 -30.48
C SER A 69 -7.42 18.54 -30.56
N ASP A 70 -8.45 19.25 -31.06
CA ASP A 70 -9.83 18.74 -31.16
C ASP A 70 -10.14 18.13 -32.56
N ASP A 71 -9.11 17.90 -33.40
CA ASP A 71 -9.31 17.24 -34.68
C ASP A 71 -9.61 15.75 -34.51
N GLU A 72 -10.26 15.18 -35.53
CA GLU A 72 -10.74 13.81 -35.56
C GLU A 72 -9.62 12.77 -35.35
N VAL A 73 -8.43 13.02 -35.93
CA VAL A 73 -7.24 12.16 -35.82
C VAL A 73 -6.69 12.18 -34.39
N SER A 74 -6.57 13.39 -33.83
CA SER A 74 -6.10 13.57 -32.44
C SER A 74 -7.05 12.92 -31.43
N THR A 75 -8.34 13.05 -31.65
CA THR A 75 -9.39 12.39 -30.82
C THR A 75 -9.26 10.88 -30.88
N PHE A 76 -9.07 10.32 -32.08
CA PHE A 76 -8.86 8.88 -32.27
C PHE A 76 -7.60 8.37 -31.57
N LEU A 77 -6.47 9.04 -31.73
CA LEU A 77 -5.19 8.67 -31.10
C LEU A 77 -5.25 8.82 -29.58
N ASN A 78 -5.88 9.90 -29.08
CA ASN A 78 -6.08 10.11 -27.64
C ASN A 78 -6.95 9.01 -27.01
N ASN A 79 -7.99 8.55 -27.72
CA ASN A 79 -8.81 7.43 -27.26
C ASN A 79 -7.99 6.14 -27.09
N ILE A 80 -7.02 5.88 -27.98
CA ILE A 80 -6.13 4.72 -27.86
C ILE A 80 -5.21 4.85 -26.66
N ILE A 81 -4.67 6.05 -26.43
CA ILE A 81 -3.84 6.34 -25.24
C ILE A 81 -4.66 6.14 -23.96
N ASP A 82 -5.89 6.64 -23.94
CA ASP A 82 -6.77 6.52 -22.78
C ASP A 82 -7.08 5.04 -22.46
N ILE A 83 -7.41 4.25 -23.48
CA ILE A 83 -7.66 2.82 -23.32
C ILE A 83 -6.39 2.10 -22.84
N ASN A 84 -5.22 2.41 -23.42
CA ASN A 84 -3.95 1.84 -22.98
C ASN A 84 -3.63 2.19 -21.53
N ASN A 85 -3.80 3.45 -21.13
CA ASN A 85 -3.59 3.91 -19.76
C ASN A 85 -4.60 3.25 -18.81
N GLU A 86 -5.84 3.12 -19.23
CA GLU A 86 -6.88 2.45 -18.44
C GLU A 86 -6.54 0.97 -18.23
N ILE A 87 -6.20 0.22 -19.29
CA ILE A 87 -5.79 -1.19 -19.18
C ILE A 87 -4.58 -1.34 -18.23
N ASN A 88 -3.58 -0.48 -18.38
CA ASN A 88 -2.38 -0.53 -17.53
C ASN A 88 -2.63 -0.09 -16.08
N SER A 89 -3.66 0.70 -15.81
CA SER A 89 -4.08 1.11 -14.48
C SER A 89 -4.97 0.07 -13.78
N LEU A 90 -5.57 -0.84 -14.53
CA LEU A 90 -6.49 -1.84 -14.01
C LEU A 90 -5.77 -2.81 -13.07
N LYS A 91 -6.31 -2.91 -11.87
CA LYS A 91 -5.85 -3.88 -10.86
C LYS A 91 -7.05 -4.68 -10.38
N VAL A 92 -6.97 -5.99 -10.54
CA VAL A 92 -7.86 -6.92 -9.85
C VAL A 92 -7.20 -7.24 -8.52
N ASN A 93 -7.76 -6.70 -7.46
CA ASN A 93 -7.30 -6.98 -6.11
C ASN A 93 -7.56 -8.46 -5.76
N ASP A 94 -6.76 -9.00 -4.87
CA ASP A 94 -7.05 -10.27 -4.24
C ASP A 94 -8.31 -10.16 -3.36
N VAL A 95 -8.90 -11.29 -3.01
CA VAL A 95 -10.04 -11.30 -2.09
C VAL A 95 -9.59 -10.76 -0.73
N THR A 96 -10.26 -9.73 -0.26
CA THR A 96 -9.94 -9.07 1.01
C THR A 96 -10.82 -9.63 2.13
N ILE A 97 -10.44 -9.38 3.39
CA ILE A 97 -11.28 -9.69 4.55
C ILE A 97 -12.68 -9.07 4.44
N ASN A 98 -12.78 -7.83 3.94
CA ASN A 98 -14.09 -7.20 3.71
C ASN A 98 -14.94 -7.96 2.68
N ASN A 99 -14.32 -8.57 1.66
CA ASN A 99 -15.04 -9.44 0.73
C ASN A 99 -15.46 -10.75 1.39
N ILE A 100 -14.70 -11.27 2.35
CA ILE A 100 -15.04 -12.47 3.12
C ILE A 100 -16.19 -12.20 4.09
N ILE A 101 -16.20 -11.02 4.72
CA ILE A 101 -17.31 -10.57 5.58
C ILE A 101 -18.60 -10.38 4.77
N ASN A 102 -18.50 -9.80 3.58
CA ASN A 102 -19.64 -9.56 2.70
C ASN A 102 -19.37 -10.06 1.27
N PRO A 103 -19.43 -11.39 1.03
CA PRO A 103 -19.10 -11.98 -0.27
C PRO A 103 -19.98 -11.48 -1.42
N LYS A 104 -21.27 -11.22 -1.16
CA LYS A 104 -22.20 -10.72 -2.18
C LYS A 104 -21.76 -9.36 -2.72
N LYS A 105 -21.41 -8.42 -1.84
CA LYS A 105 -20.89 -7.10 -2.24
C LYS A 105 -19.56 -7.21 -2.99
N GLY A 106 -18.73 -8.20 -2.62
CA GLY A 106 -17.49 -8.51 -3.33
C GLY A 106 -17.75 -8.98 -4.77
N ILE A 107 -18.75 -9.84 -4.97
CA ILE A 107 -19.17 -10.33 -6.29
C ILE A 107 -19.72 -9.18 -7.15
N GLU A 108 -20.55 -8.30 -6.59
CA GLU A 108 -21.10 -7.13 -7.31
C GLU A 108 -19.97 -6.26 -7.85
N LYS A 109 -19.04 -5.84 -7.00
CA LYS A 109 -17.88 -5.03 -7.40
C LYS A 109 -17.02 -5.72 -8.47
N ASN A 110 -16.83 -7.03 -8.34
CA ASN A 110 -16.07 -7.81 -9.30
C ASN A 110 -16.78 -7.86 -10.65
N ASN A 111 -18.11 -7.98 -10.66
CA ASN A 111 -18.90 -7.98 -11.89
C ASN A 111 -18.86 -6.62 -12.61
N ASP A 112 -18.93 -5.52 -11.85
CA ASP A 112 -18.79 -4.17 -12.41
C ASP A 112 -17.41 -4.00 -13.06
N LEU A 113 -16.35 -4.45 -12.36
CA LEU A 113 -15.00 -4.42 -12.91
C LEU A 113 -14.83 -5.34 -14.12
N TYR A 114 -15.44 -6.53 -14.10
CA TYR A 114 -15.46 -7.46 -15.22
C TYR A 114 -16.07 -6.80 -16.48
N ASN A 115 -17.28 -6.23 -16.34
CA ASN A 115 -17.97 -5.55 -17.41
C ASN A 115 -17.16 -4.36 -17.96
N LYS A 116 -16.54 -3.59 -17.06
CA LYS A 116 -15.66 -2.50 -17.44
C LYS A 116 -14.49 -2.99 -18.28
N ILE A 117 -13.78 -4.04 -17.85
CA ILE A 117 -12.63 -4.61 -18.57
C ILE A 117 -13.06 -5.22 -19.90
N GLU A 118 -14.18 -5.95 -19.94
CA GLU A 118 -14.69 -6.60 -21.14
C GLU A 118 -15.02 -5.59 -22.24
N ASN A 119 -15.54 -4.43 -21.85
CA ASN A 119 -15.92 -3.36 -22.77
C ASN A 119 -14.74 -2.47 -23.22
N LEU A 120 -13.57 -2.61 -22.66
CA LEU A 120 -12.38 -1.90 -23.13
C LEU A 120 -11.86 -2.54 -24.41
N ASN A 121 -12.14 -1.90 -25.54
CA ASN A 121 -11.68 -2.36 -26.84
C ASN A 121 -10.97 -1.22 -27.56
N TYR A 122 -9.80 -1.51 -28.14
CA TYR A 122 -9.12 -0.56 -29.00
C TYR A 122 -9.93 -0.30 -30.26
N PRO A 123 -10.13 0.97 -30.65
CA PRO A 123 -10.78 1.30 -31.90
C PRO A 123 -9.90 0.80 -33.07
N LYS A 124 -10.54 0.21 -34.07
CA LYS A 124 -9.85 -0.15 -35.30
C LYS A 124 -9.64 1.09 -36.16
N PHE A 125 -8.51 1.11 -36.89
CA PHE A 125 -8.25 2.18 -37.83
C PHE A 125 -9.38 2.22 -38.88
N THR A 126 -9.94 3.40 -39.08
CA THR A 126 -10.90 3.72 -40.14
C THR A 126 -10.41 4.96 -40.88
N SER A 127 -10.68 5.03 -42.20
CA SER A 127 -10.32 6.22 -42.99
C SER A 127 -11.05 7.47 -42.46
N PHE A 128 -10.35 8.56 -42.34
CA PHE A 128 -10.88 9.84 -41.91
C PHE A 128 -11.41 10.62 -43.13
N THR A 129 -12.60 11.21 -43.00
CA THR A 129 -13.30 11.86 -44.12
C THR A 129 -12.69 13.17 -44.53
N ASN A 130 -11.95 13.81 -43.66
CA ASN A 130 -11.24 15.08 -43.88
C ASN A 130 -9.81 14.92 -44.42
N LEU A 131 -9.38 13.67 -44.65
CA LEU A 131 -8.08 13.33 -45.22
C LEU A 131 -8.21 12.72 -46.61
N SER A 132 -7.27 13.00 -47.51
CA SER A 132 -7.15 12.32 -48.79
C SER A 132 -6.85 10.83 -48.63
N LYS A 133 -7.00 10.06 -49.70
CA LYS A 133 -6.68 8.62 -49.70
C LYS A 133 -5.22 8.36 -49.34
N GLU A 134 -4.31 9.17 -49.84
CA GLU A 134 -2.86 9.08 -49.60
C GLU A 134 -2.53 9.41 -48.16
N GLU A 135 -3.16 10.43 -47.57
CA GLU A 135 -3.00 10.78 -46.19
C GLU A 135 -3.51 9.68 -45.25
N ASN A 136 -4.66 9.10 -45.57
CA ASN A 136 -5.19 7.95 -44.81
C ASN A 136 -4.25 6.73 -44.89
N ASN A 137 -3.68 6.43 -46.04
CA ASN A 137 -2.76 5.30 -46.22
C ASN A 137 -1.46 5.47 -45.36
N GLU A 138 -0.91 6.69 -45.31
CA GLU A 138 0.28 6.96 -44.53
C GLU A 138 -0.04 6.91 -43.02
N LEU A 139 -1.19 7.43 -42.61
CA LEU A 139 -1.67 7.36 -41.23
C LEU A 139 -1.93 5.91 -40.78
N GLU A 140 -2.53 5.10 -41.66
CA GLU A 140 -2.76 3.67 -41.40
C GLU A 140 -1.43 2.89 -41.25
N LYS A 141 -0.43 3.22 -42.07
CA LYS A 141 0.90 2.64 -41.96
C LYS A 141 1.56 3.00 -40.61
N ILE A 142 1.52 4.28 -40.23
CA ILE A 142 2.04 4.77 -38.97
C ILE A 142 1.30 4.10 -37.80
N TYR A 143 -0.02 3.98 -37.88
CA TYR A 143 -0.84 3.27 -36.91
C TYR A 143 -0.36 1.83 -36.72
N ASN A 144 -0.24 1.07 -37.81
CA ASN A 144 0.15 -0.34 -37.79
C ASN A 144 1.60 -0.57 -37.34
N GLU A 145 2.51 0.37 -37.56
CA GLU A 145 3.89 0.31 -37.16
C GLU A 145 4.11 0.77 -35.71
N SER A 146 3.08 1.30 -35.05
CA SER A 146 3.21 1.83 -33.69
C SER A 146 3.47 0.75 -32.65
N ASP A 147 4.28 1.08 -31.64
CA ASP A 147 4.56 0.20 -30.51
C ASP A 147 3.30 -0.05 -29.64
N ILE A 148 2.36 0.90 -29.61
CA ILE A 148 1.09 0.73 -28.91
C ILE A 148 0.27 -0.34 -29.63
N ILE A 149 0.14 -0.27 -30.96
CA ILE A 149 -0.60 -1.24 -31.74
C ILE A 149 0.08 -2.62 -31.74
N LYS A 150 1.42 -2.65 -31.82
CA LYS A 150 2.19 -3.89 -31.61
C LYS A 150 2.01 -4.45 -30.20
N GLY A 151 1.75 -3.60 -29.23
CA GLY A 151 1.47 -3.97 -27.84
C GLY A 151 0.09 -4.56 -27.60
N ILE A 152 -0.88 -4.35 -28.49
CA ILE A 152 -2.31 -4.77 -28.30
C ILE A 152 -2.42 -6.27 -27.97
N SER A 153 -1.64 -7.13 -28.62
CA SER A 153 -1.67 -8.56 -28.34
C SER A 153 -1.24 -8.88 -26.89
N ASN A 154 -0.35 -8.07 -26.33
CA ASN A 154 0.06 -8.19 -24.93
C ASN A 154 -1.04 -7.64 -24.01
N ASP A 155 -1.68 -6.54 -24.37
CA ASP A 155 -2.79 -5.94 -23.61
C ASP A 155 -4.01 -6.87 -23.59
N GLU A 156 -4.34 -7.54 -24.70
CA GLU A 156 -5.37 -8.58 -24.74
C GLU A 156 -5.04 -9.76 -23.82
N LYS A 157 -3.77 -10.14 -23.71
CA LYS A 157 -3.32 -11.16 -22.76
C LYS A 157 -3.46 -10.69 -21.31
N VAL A 158 -3.11 -9.44 -21.03
CA VAL A 158 -3.30 -8.81 -19.71
C VAL A 158 -4.78 -8.77 -19.37
N LYS A 159 -5.64 -8.29 -20.27
CA LYS A 159 -7.09 -8.24 -20.15
C LYS A 159 -7.66 -9.63 -19.82
N LYS A 160 -7.29 -10.65 -20.58
CA LYS A 160 -7.71 -12.04 -20.36
C LYS A 160 -7.29 -12.55 -18.97
N ASN A 161 -6.08 -12.23 -18.52
CA ASN A 161 -5.58 -12.61 -17.20
C ASN A 161 -6.38 -11.94 -16.08
N LEU A 162 -6.72 -10.65 -16.23
CA LEU A 162 -7.53 -9.91 -15.28
C LEU A 162 -8.96 -10.49 -15.19
N LEU A 163 -9.59 -10.77 -16.32
CA LEU A 163 -10.92 -11.40 -16.38
C LEU A 163 -10.92 -12.78 -15.72
N ASN A 164 -9.92 -13.61 -16.00
CA ASN A 164 -9.76 -14.91 -15.36
C ASN A 164 -9.57 -14.79 -13.83
N LYS A 165 -8.83 -13.78 -13.37
CA LYS A 165 -8.65 -13.53 -11.94
C LYS A 165 -9.97 -13.13 -11.26
N ILE A 166 -10.77 -12.28 -11.91
CA ILE A 166 -12.10 -11.90 -11.41
C ILE A 166 -13.03 -13.12 -11.32
N GLN A 167 -13.04 -13.98 -12.33
CA GLN A 167 -13.86 -15.18 -12.32
C GLN A 167 -13.49 -16.11 -11.15
N LYS A 168 -12.19 -16.35 -10.93
CA LYS A 168 -11.70 -17.14 -9.79
C LYS A 168 -12.10 -16.53 -8.45
N ASN A 169 -11.96 -15.22 -8.30
CA ASN A 169 -12.39 -14.51 -7.11
C ASN A 169 -13.90 -14.69 -6.88
N ASN A 170 -14.71 -14.59 -7.93
CA ASN A 170 -16.15 -14.76 -7.83
C ASN A 170 -16.58 -16.20 -7.49
N GLU A 171 -15.89 -17.22 -7.99
CA GLU A 171 -16.13 -18.61 -7.60
C GLU A 171 -15.92 -18.81 -6.09
N PHE A 172 -14.81 -18.27 -5.56
CA PHE A 172 -14.52 -18.34 -4.11
C PHE A 172 -15.56 -17.55 -3.29
N LEU A 173 -15.90 -16.34 -3.70
CA LEU A 173 -16.88 -15.53 -2.99
C LEU A 173 -18.28 -16.15 -3.03
N LYS A 174 -18.66 -16.85 -4.11
CA LYS A 174 -19.90 -17.64 -4.17
C LYS A 174 -19.85 -18.81 -3.19
N PHE A 175 -18.73 -19.53 -3.09
CA PHE A 175 -18.53 -20.57 -2.09
C PHE A 175 -18.74 -20.01 -0.66
N LEU A 176 -18.14 -18.87 -0.34
CA LEU A 176 -18.30 -18.20 0.96
C LEU A 176 -19.75 -17.74 1.18
N SER A 177 -20.38 -17.14 0.16
CA SER A 177 -21.76 -16.67 0.26
C SER A 177 -22.76 -17.77 0.57
N ASN A 178 -22.47 -19.00 0.13
CA ASN A 178 -23.32 -20.18 0.37
C ASN A 178 -23.04 -20.85 1.72
N ASN A 179 -22.05 -20.39 2.50
CA ASN A 179 -21.59 -21.00 3.75
C ASN A 179 -21.36 -19.95 4.86
N LEU A 180 -22.14 -18.86 4.89
CA LEU A 180 -21.98 -17.76 5.85
C LEU A 180 -22.16 -18.19 7.31
N ASP A 181 -22.90 -19.25 7.56
CA ASP A 181 -23.15 -19.85 8.88
C ASP A 181 -21.96 -20.65 9.41
N LYS A 182 -21.03 -21.06 8.56
CA LYS A 182 -19.92 -21.97 8.88
C LYS A 182 -18.63 -21.29 9.28
N TYR A 183 -18.57 -19.98 9.19
CA TYR A 183 -17.40 -19.20 9.62
C TYR A 183 -17.83 -17.83 10.16
N TYR A 184 -16.92 -17.15 10.82
CA TYR A 184 -17.00 -15.72 11.09
C TYR A 184 -15.60 -15.11 11.04
N VAL A 185 -15.55 -13.80 10.89
CA VAL A 185 -14.29 -13.05 10.84
C VAL A 185 -14.12 -12.31 12.15
N ASN A 186 -12.97 -12.49 12.78
CA ASN A 186 -12.55 -11.76 13.98
C ASN A 186 -11.26 -11.00 13.65
N GLY A 187 -11.38 -9.69 13.47
CA GLY A 187 -10.27 -8.89 12.94
C GLY A 187 -9.86 -9.37 11.53
N TYR A 188 -8.67 -9.91 11.41
CA TYR A 188 -8.16 -10.49 10.15
C TYR A 188 -8.22 -12.02 10.11
N ASP A 189 -8.65 -12.66 11.20
CA ASP A 189 -8.69 -14.10 11.32
C ASP A 189 -10.06 -14.64 10.90
N ILE A 190 -10.04 -15.71 10.11
CA ILE A 190 -11.24 -16.45 9.73
C ILE A 190 -11.37 -17.61 10.69
N ILE A 191 -12.39 -17.56 11.51
CA ILE A 191 -12.70 -18.61 12.48
C ILE A 191 -13.70 -19.57 11.86
N TYR A 192 -13.31 -20.82 11.73
CA TYR A 192 -14.14 -21.88 11.17
C TYR A 192 -14.95 -22.56 12.28
N LYS A 193 -16.24 -22.71 12.06
CA LYS A 193 -17.16 -23.45 12.97
C LYS A 193 -17.29 -24.92 12.58
N ASP A 194 -16.79 -25.29 11.40
CA ASP A 194 -16.92 -26.61 10.80
C ASP A 194 -15.59 -26.97 10.14
N GLU A 195 -15.00 -28.11 10.53
CA GLU A 195 -13.70 -28.55 10.01
C GLU A 195 -13.77 -28.99 8.55
N ASN A 196 -14.88 -29.53 8.08
CA ASN A 196 -15.05 -29.85 6.67
C ASN A 196 -15.04 -28.58 5.81
N PHE A 197 -15.75 -27.53 6.29
CA PHE A 197 -15.70 -26.22 5.64
C PHE A 197 -14.27 -25.63 5.65
N ALA A 198 -13.54 -25.76 6.77
CA ALA A 198 -12.17 -25.29 6.86
C ALA A 198 -11.26 -25.98 5.83
N ASN A 199 -11.43 -27.29 5.62
CA ASN A 199 -10.69 -28.07 4.62
C ASN A 199 -11.05 -27.64 3.18
N ASP A 200 -12.34 -27.45 2.89
CA ASP A 200 -12.79 -26.94 1.59
C ASP A 200 -12.29 -25.52 1.33
N PHE A 201 -12.32 -24.66 2.35
CA PHE A 201 -11.77 -23.30 2.28
C PHE A 201 -10.28 -23.33 1.94
N ARG A 202 -9.47 -24.14 2.65
CA ARG A 202 -8.03 -24.31 2.38
C ARG A 202 -7.79 -24.82 0.97
N LYS A 203 -8.61 -25.76 0.48
CA LYS A 203 -8.55 -26.29 -0.89
C LYS A 203 -8.85 -25.22 -1.94
N TYR A 204 -9.90 -24.41 -1.75
CA TYR A 204 -10.18 -23.27 -2.62
C TYR A 204 -9.04 -22.26 -2.60
N ASN A 205 -8.55 -21.93 -1.41
CA ASN A 205 -7.44 -20.98 -1.26
C ASN A 205 -6.17 -21.48 -1.98
N SER A 206 -5.80 -22.75 -1.81
CA SER A 206 -4.62 -23.33 -2.48
C SER A 206 -4.80 -23.43 -3.99
N LYS A 207 -6.00 -23.81 -4.47
CA LYS A 207 -6.29 -23.93 -5.90
C LYS A 207 -6.17 -22.61 -6.65
N TYR A 208 -6.63 -21.51 -6.05
CA TYR A 208 -6.71 -20.22 -6.71
C TYR A 208 -5.70 -19.21 -6.20
N ASN A 209 -4.96 -19.53 -5.14
CA ASN A 209 -3.99 -18.66 -4.46
C ASN A 209 -4.59 -17.29 -4.12
N LEU A 210 -5.86 -17.30 -3.65
CA LEU A 210 -6.71 -16.12 -3.50
C LEU A 210 -6.36 -15.31 -2.24
N LEU A 211 -5.95 -16.01 -1.18
CA LEU A 211 -5.31 -15.44 -0.01
C LEU A 211 -3.83 -15.81 -0.12
N ASN A 212 -3.13 -15.12 -0.99
CA ASN A 212 -1.73 -15.42 -1.22
C ASN A 212 -0.95 -14.96 0.01
N GLU A 213 -0.53 -15.90 0.87
CA GLU A 213 0.40 -15.61 1.96
C GLU A 213 1.68 -14.94 1.43
N ASN A 214 2.08 -15.25 0.19
CA ASN A 214 3.20 -14.59 -0.49
C ASN A 214 2.94 -13.11 -0.82
N ASN A 215 1.68 -12.67 -0.92
CA ASN A 215 1.30 -11.25 -1.10
C ASN A 215 1.16 -10.51 0.23
N LEU A 216 1.04 -11.21 1.35
CA LEU A 216 1.01 -10.58 2.68
C LEU A 216 2.40 -10.08 3.09
N GLY A 217 3.43 -10.59 2.45
CA GLY A 217 4.81 -10.33 2.85
C GLY A 217 5.20 -11.15 4.08
N LYS A 218 6.14 -10.63 4.86
CA LYS A 218 6.65 -11.33 6.05
C LYS A 218 5.71 -11.18 7.23
N LYS A 219 5.55 -12.24 8.01
CA LYS A 219 4.91 -12.18 9.33
C LYS A 219 5.75 -11.29 10.24
N VAL A 220 5.11 -10.33 10.89
CA VAL A 220 5.75 -9.40 11.83
C VAL A 220 5.06 -9.53 13.18
N PRO A 221 5.57 -10.36 14.09
CA PRO A 221 5.07 -10.38 15.45
C PRO A 221 5.44 -9.08 16.16
N VAL A 222 4.46 -8.50 16.82
CA VAL A 222 4.65 -7.35 17.73
C VAL A 222 4.33 -7.85 19.14
N LEU A 223 5.30 -7.80 20.04
CA LEU A 223 5.19 -8.32 21.40
C LEU A 223 4.73 -7.22 22.35
N MET A 224 3.78 -7.51 23.22
CA MET A 224 3.25 -6.58 24.21
C MET A 224 3.65 -7.04 25.62
N TYR A 225 4.65 -6.39 26.18
CA TYR A 225 5.03 -6.47 27.58
C TYR A 225 4.48 -5.27 28.34
N HIS A 226 4.48 -5.34 29.68
CA HIS A 226 4.20 -4.20 30.56
C HIS A 226 5.34 -4.02 31.56
N ALA A 227 5.63 -5.03 32.36
CA ALA A 227 6.59 -4.98 33.45
C ALA A 227 7.54 -6.17 33.43
N VAL A 228 8.79 -5.96 33.83
CA VAL A 228 9.81 -7.01 34.02
C VAL A 228 10.32 -6.97 35.44
N SER A 229 9.92 -7.93 36.29
CA SER A 229 10.31 -7.96 37.70
C SER A 229 10.04 -9.33 38.34
N ASP A 230 10.91 -9.75 39.24
CA ASP A 230 10.68 -10.93 40.09
C ASP A 230 9.74 -10.64 41.26
N ASN A 231 9.56 -9.35 41.59
CA ASN A 231 8.68 -8.87 42.66
C ASN A 231 7.42 -8.20 42.08
N PRO A 232 6.44 -8.95 41.60
CA PRO A 232 5.22 -8.40 41.01
C PRO A 232 4.30 -7.78 42.08
N TRP A 233 3.55 -6.76 41.67
CA TRP A 233 2.52 -6.09 42.46
C TRP A 233 1.28 -5.78 41.58
N GLY A 234 0.13 -5.50 42.18
CA GLY A 234 -1.09 -5.23 41.43
C GLY A 234 -1.54 -6.43 40.56
N ASP A 235 -1.77 -6.23 39.28
CA ASP A 235 -2.04 -7.31 38.33
C ASP A 235 -0.74 -8.04 37.98
N THR A 236 -0.46 -9.11 38.72
CA THR A 236 0.77 -9.90 38.57
C THR A 236 0.93 -10.55 37.20
N THR A 237 -0.14 -10.66 36.41
CA THR A 237 -0.09 -11.23 35.04
C THR A 237 0.69 -10.36 34.06
N LEU A 238 0.84 -9.07 34.37
CA LEU A 238 1.59 -8.10 33.57
C LEU A 238 3.10 -8.18 33.74
N PHE A 239 3.58 -8.87 34.79
CA PHE A 239 4.98 -8.93 35.17
C PHE A 239 5.65 -10.19 34.65
N VAL A 240 6.55 -10.09 33.69
CA VAL A 240 7.43 -11.19 33.29
C VAL A 240 8.63 -11.23 34.23
N SER A 241 9.08 -12.41 34.67
CA SER A 241 10.30 -12.52 35.51
C SER A 241 11.54 -12.09 34.72
N ILE A 242 12.54 -11.60 35.43
CA ILE A 242 13.81 -11.13 34.82
C ILE A 242 14.45 -12.28 34.03
N GLU A 243 14.53 -13.48 34.61
CA GLU A 243 15.07 -14.67 33.95
C GLU A 243 14.31 -15.03 32.67
N ASN A 244 12.98 -15.07 32.73
CA ASN A 244 12.16 -15.44 31.57
C ASN A 244 12.24 -14.39 30.46
N PHE A 245 12.27 -13.10 30.81
CA PHE A 245 12.50 -12.04 29.84
C PHE A 245 13.87 -12.18 29.16
N GLU A 246 14.92 -12.46 29.92
CA GLU A 246 16.24 -12.66 29.36
C GLU A 246 16.31 -13.88 28.44
N LEU A 247 15.67 -15.00 28.81
CA LEU A 247 15.57 -16.20 27.95
C LEU A 247 14.87 -15.88 26.61
N GLN A 248 13.80 -15.09 26.65
CA GLN A 248 13.08 -14.66 25.46
C GLN A 248 13.94 -13.77 24.58
N MET A 249 14.61 -12.75 25.13
CA MET A 249 15.50 -11.86 24.37
C MET A 249 16.72 -12.59 23.80
N LYS A 250 17.29 -13.51 24.58
CA LYS A 250 18.38 -14.39 24.12
C LYS A 250 17.93 -15.27 22.95
N TYR A 251 16.72 -15.83 23.02
CA TYR A 251 16.18 -16.61 21.91
C TYR A 251 16.06 -15.80 20.61
N LEU A 252 15.56 -14.57 20.69
CA LEU A 252 15.47 -13.67 19.52
C LEU A 252 16.86 -13.43 18.91
N TYR A 253 17.84 -13.14 19.76
CA TYR A 253 19.23 -12.90 19.33
C TYR A 253 19.85 -14.14 18.67
N ASP A 254 19.80 -15.29 19.34
CA ASP A 254 20.44 -16.55 18.88
C ASP A 254 19.80 -17.05 17.57
N ASN A 255 18.53 -16.76 17.31
CA ASN A 255 17.79 -17.24 16.14
C ASN A 255 17.70 -16.20 14.99
N GLY A 256 18.47 -15.10 15.08
CA GLY A 256 18.61 -14.13 13.99
C GLY A 256 17.36 -13.29 13.74
N TYR A 257 16.54 -13.03 14.75
CA TYR A 257 15.47 -12.06 14.63
C TYR A 257 16.05 -10.66 14.48
N THR A 258 15.38 -9.81 13.70
CA THR A 258 15.73 -8.40 13.53
C THR A 258 14.75 -7.53 14.30
N PRO A 259 15.10 -7.03 15.49
CA PRO A 259 14.25 -6.14 16.27
C PRO A 259 14.13 -4.77 15.61
N LEU A 260 12.91 -4.31 15.40
CA LEU A 260 12.58 -3.01 14.85
C LEU A 260 11.88 -2.15 15.89
N PHE A 261 11.99 -0.84 15.79
CA PHE A 261 11.03 0.07 16.40
C PHE A 261 9.67 -0.05 15.70
N LEU A 262 8.59 0.33 16.36
CA LEU A 262 7.29 0.31 15.69
C LEU A 262 7.26 1.27 14.49
N CYS A 263 7.87 2.44 14.60
CA CYS A 263 7.99 3.39 13.49
C CYS A 263 8.81 2.85 12.29
N GLU A 264 9.57 1.78 12.48
CA GLU A 264 10.33 1.12 11.41
C GLU A 264 9.58 -0.07 10.78
N ILE A 265 8.34 -0.36 11.20
CA ILE A 265 7.62 -1.60 10.81
C ILE A 265 7.42 -1.75 9.30
N ASP A 266 7.35 -0.66 8.55
CA ASP A 266 7.29 -0.69 7.08
C ASP A 266 8.56 -1.28 6.46
N ASN A 267 9.69 -1.25 7.16
CA ASN A 267 10.94 -1.86 6.74
C ASN A 267 11.00 -3.38 6.99
N ALA A 268 10.00 -3.94 7.67
CA ALA A 268 9.96 -5.37 7.98
C ALA A 268 10.08 -6.26 6.74
N LYS A 269 9.64 -5.77 5.57
CA LYS A 269 9.74 -6.48 4.28
C LYS A 269 11.16 -6.85 3.84
N ILE A 270 12.18 -6.09 4.28
CA ILE A 270 13.57 -6.32 3.88
C ILE A 270 14.33 -7.28 4.80
N TYR A 271 13.77 -7.63 5.96
CA TYR A 271 14.40 -8.52 6.94
C TYR A 271 13.79 -9.92 6.91
N ASP A 272 14.59 -10.95 7.22
CA ASP A 272 14.10 -12.34 7.19
C ASP A 272 13.19 -12.68 8.36
N LYS A 273 13.53 -12.25 9.55
CA LYS A 273 12.76 -12.48 10.78
C LYS A 273 12.51 -11.16 11.51
N PRO A 274 11.68 -10.24 10.96
CA PRO A 274 11.39 -8.99 11.64
C PRO A 274 10.52 -9.23 12.88
N ILE A 275 10.78 -8.48 13.94
CA ILE A 275 10.00 -8.51 15.19
C ILE A 275 9.99 -7.11 15.82
N VAL A 276 8.92 -6.77 16.52
CA VAL A 276 8.83 -5.56 17.33
C VAL A 276 8.59 -5.95 18.79
N VAL A 277 9.38 -5.41 19.69
CA VAL A 277 9.20 -5.56 21.15
C VAL A 277 8.59 -4.26 21.68
N THR A 278 7.44 -4.35 22.35
CA THR A 278 6.79 -3.16 22.92
C THR A 278 6.55 -3.32 24.41
N PHE A 279 6.60 -2.19 25.13
CA PHE A 279 6.26 -2.08 26.55
C PHE A 279 5.19 -1.01 26.72
N ASP A 280 4.20 -1.25 27.59
CA ASP A 280 3.16 -0.30 27.90
C ASP A 280 3.33 0.27 29.32
N ASP A 281 2.56 1.30 29.66
CA ASP A 281 2.36 1.94 30.95
C ASP A 281 3.50 2.82 31.48
N GLY A 282 4.73 2.62 31.09
CA GLY A 282 5.84 3.44 31.59
C GLY A 282 6.44 2.96 32.93
N TYR A 283 6.33 1.68 33.27
CA TYR A 283 6.90 1.14 34.51
C TYR A 283 8.41 1.31 34.63
N LYS A 284 8.88 1.74 35.81
CA LYS A 284 10.28 1.97 36.11
C LYS A 284 11.14 0.70 35.99
N ASN A 285 10.60 -0.47 36.27
CA ASN A 285 11.29 -1.75 36.15
C ASN A 285 11.76 -2.08 34.72
N ILE A 286 11.20 -1.41 33.69
CA ILE A 286 11.74 -1.50 32.33
C ILE A 286 13.12 -0.84 32.24
N TYR A 287 13.30 0.30 32.88
CA TYR A 287 14.62 0.95 33.00
C TYR A 287 15.58 0.13 33.85
N ASP A 288 15.12 -0.35 35.01
CA ASP A 288 15.96 -1.02 35.97
C ASP A 288 16.41 -2.43 35.52
N TYR A 289 15.53 -3.21 34.89
CA TYR A 289 15.77 -4.63 34.58
C TYR A 289 15.71 -4.99 33.07
N ALA A 290 14.76 -4.45 32.33
CA ALA A 290 14.64 -4.79 30.90
C ALA A 290 15.73 -4.12 30.05
N TYR A 291 16.03 -2.86 30.29
CA TYR A 291 17.02 -2.10 29.52
C TYR A 291 18.42 -2.72 29.51
N PRO A 292 19.00 -3.15 30.64
CA PRO A 292 20.28 -3.86 30.63
C PRO A 292 20.28 -5.12 29.77
N ILE A 293 19.19 -5.88 29.78
CA ILE A 293 19.02 -7.10 28.97
C ILE A 293 18.90 -6.74 27.49
N LEU A 294 18.07 -5.76 27.14
CA LEU A 294 17.93 -5.29 25.76
C LEU A 294 19.25 -4.76 25.20
N LYS A 295 20.03 -4.07 26.03
CA LYS A 295 21.38 -3.59 25.69
C LYS A 295 22.35 -4.75 25.45
N LYS A 296 22.31 -5.78 26.30
CA LYS A 296 23.16 -6.98 26.16
C LYS A 296 22.96 -7.69 24.81
N TYR A 297 21.73 -7.77 24.33
CA TYR A 297 21.37 -8.47 23.09
C TYR A 297 21.14 -7.52 21.91
N ASN A 298 21.38 -6.22 22.08
CA ASN A 298 21.15 -5.17 21.07
C ASN A 298 19.73 -5.20 20.47
N ILE A 299 18.71 -5.31 21.33
CA ILE A 299 17.31 -5.40 20.93
C ILE A 299 16.64 -4.04 21.02
N LYS A 300 16.18 -3.53 19.89
CA LYS A 300 15.31 -2.35 19.79
C LYS A 300 13.93 -2.64 20.35
N SER A 301 13.30 -1.65 20.99
CA SER A 301 11.94 -1.75 21.52
C SER A 301 11.22 -0.41 21.52
N SER A 302 9.88 -0.42 21.52
CA SER A 302 9.04 0.78 21.63
C SER A 302 8.39 0.81 23.01
N PHE A 303 8.43 1.95 23.69
CA PHE A 303 7.94 2.09 25.05
C PHE A 303 6.89 3.19 25.13
N TYR A 304 5.66 2.83 25.47
CA TYR A 304 4.49 3.70 25.50
C TYR A 304 4.25 4.23 26.91
N LEU A 305 4.28 5.54 27.05
CA LEU A 305 4.26 6.23 28.34
C LEU A 305 2.90 6.90 28.59
N ILE A 306 2.37 6.70 29.81
CA ILE A 306 1.26 7.46 30.36
C ILE A 306 1.83 8.75 30.93
N THR A 307 1.51 9.91 30.34
CA THR A 307 2.27 11.12 30.64
C THR A 307 2.03 11.69 32.02
N ASP A 308 0.84 11.56 32.58
CA ASP A 308 0.52 12.01 33.94
C ASP A 308 1.09 11.08 35.04
N TRP A 309 1.60 9.89 34.66
CA TRP A 309 2.19 8.95 35.60
C TRP A 309 3.72 9.03 35.64
N LEU A 310 4.32 9.86 34.77
CA LEU A 310 5.77 10.11 34.83
C LEU A 310 6.17 10.68 36.21
N ASP A 311 7.34 10.24 36.73
CA ASP A 311 7.86 10.57 38.04
C ASP A 311 7.06 10.01 39.23
N GLY A 312 6.05 9.17 38.98
CA GLY A 312 5.39 8.38 40.02
C GLY A 312 6.33 7.32 40.62
N GLU A 313 6.00 6.85 41.83
CA GLU A 313 6.85 5.93 42.60
C GLU A 313 7.32 4.69 41.83
N THR A 314 6.44 4.13 40.96
CA THR A 314 6.67 2.90 40.19
C THR A 314 6.88 3.14 38.72
N TYR A 315 6.89 4.38 38.26
CA TYR A 315 7.03 4.80 36.88
C TYR A 315 8.38 5.45 36.60
N ILE A 316 8.76 5.50 35.31
CA ILE A 316 10.00 6.18 34.93
C ILE A 316 9.89 7.69 35.15
N THR A 317 11.02 8.30 35.47
CA THR A 317 11.15 9.75 35.54
C THR A 317 11.30 10.34 34.12
N PRO A 318 11.01 11.65 33.94
CA PRO A 318 11.32 12.34 32.68
C PRO A 318 12.78 12.18 32.25
N GLN A 319 13.71 12.21 33.20
CA GLN A 319 15.13 12.02 32.90
C GLN A 319 15.44 10.62 32.39
N MET A 320 14.83 9.56 32.95
CA MET A 320 14.96 8.19 32.46
C MET A 320 14.41 8.04 31.05
N ALA A 321 13.27 8.68 30.73
CA ALA A 321 12.72 8.66 29.37
C ALA A 321 13.71 9.27 28.35
N ILE A 322 14.36 10.40 28.70
CA ILE A 322 15.40 11.03 27.88
C ILE A 322 16.61 10.10 27.69
N GLU A 323 17.04 9.40 28.73
CA GLU A 323 18.17 8.46 28.66
C GLU A 323 17.87 7.24 27.80
N LEU A 324 16.65 6.66 27.91
CA LEU A 324 16.19 5.56 27.09
C LEU A 324 16.14 5.97 25.62
N ASP A 325 15.59 7.14 25.31
CA ASP A 325 15.53 7.67 23.95
C ASP A 325 16.93 7.87 23.35
N LYS A 326 17.85 8.47 24.11
CA LYS A 326 19.23 8.68 23.68
C LYS A 326 20.03 7.38 23.50
N SER A 327 19.61 6.29 24.13
CA SER A 327 20.27 4.99 24.02
C SER A 327 20.20 4.39 22.61
N LYS A 328 19.28 4.86 21.77
CA LYS A 328 18.94 4.30 20.45
C LYS A 328 18.46 2.84 20.48
N LEU A 329 18.07 2.37 21.66
CA LEU A 329 17.43 1.06 21.86
C LEU A 329 15.94 1.21 22.15
N PHE A 330 15.49 2.44 22.44
CA PHE A 330 14.08 2.72 22.70
C PHE A 330 13.54 3.79 21.74
N GLU A 331 12.38 3.50 21.18
CA GLU A 331 11.44 4.46 20.66
C GLU A 331 10.45 4.78 21.77
N ILE A 332 10.27 6.05 22.09
CA ILE A 332 9.26 6.48 23.05
C ILE A 332 7.98 6.85 22.30
N GLY A 333 6.86 6.28 22.73
CA GLY A 333 5.53 6.51 22.19
C GLY A 333 4.52 6.91 23.27
N VAL A 334 3.32 7.24 22.84
CA VAL A 334 2.21 7.72 23.69
C VAL A 334 1.36 6.55 24.19
N HIS A 335 0.91 6.62 25.47
CA HIS A 335 -0.10 5.74 26.04
C HIS A 335 -1.24 6.54 26.70
N THR A 336 -1.66 7.64 26.06
CA THR A 336 -2.57 8.68 26.55
C THR A 336 -2.02 9.46 27.75
N LYS A 337 -2.79 10.43 28.20
CA LYS A 337 -2.45 11.26 29.33
C LYS A 337 -2.67 10.54 30.67
N THR A 338 -3.85 9.92 30.83
CA THR A 338 -4.33 9.36 32.11
C THR A 338 -4.72 7.88 32.04
N HIS A 339 -4.39 7.16 30.94
CA HIS A 339 -4.68 5.73 30.75
C HIS A 339 -6.18 5.40 30.69
N VAL A 340 -6.95 6.12 29.89
CA VAL A 340 -8.40 5.97 29.78
C VAL A 340 -8.80 5.03 28.63
N LYS A 341 -10.00 4.47 28.72
CA LYS A 341 -10.63 3.70 27.63
C LYS A 341 -11.17 4.65 26.57
N LEU A 342 -10.33 5.04 25.61
CA LEU A 342 -10.65 6.04 24.58
C LEU A 342 -11.99 5.81 23.88
N GLY A 343 -12.27 4.59 23.44
CA GLY A 343 -13.49 4.27 22.68
C GLY A 343 -14.81 4.48 23.43
N THR A 344 -14.77 4.79 24.74
CA THR A 344 -15.96 5.07 25.56
C THR A 344 -16.17 6.55 25.85
N LEU A 345 -15.27 7.42 25.37
CA LEU A 345 -15.26 8.86 25.64
C LEU A 345 -15.80 9.64 24.44
N ASP A 346 -16.20 10.89 24.70
CA ASP A 346 -16.52 11.85 23.65
C ASP A 346 -15.26 12.31 22.89
N TYR A 347 -15.45 12.96 21.74
CA TYR A 347 -14.36 13.38 20.86
C TYR A 347 -13.37 14.32 21.54
N ASP A 348 -13.85 15.34 22.26
CA ASP A 348 -13.01 16.37 22.85
C ASP A 348 -12.14 15.80 23.98
N THR A 349 -12.70 14.90 24.78
CA THR A 349 -11.95 14.18 25.82
C THR A 349 -10.91 13.25 25.20
N GLN A 350 -11.24 12.50 24.15
CA GLN A 350 -10.27 11.68 23.41
C GLN A 350 -9.14 12.53 22.81
N TYR A 351 -9.52 13.65 22.20
CA TYR A 351 -8.55 14.57 21.60
C TYR A 351 -7.55 15.07 22.63
N ASN A 352 -8.03 15.54 23.78
CA ASN A 352 -7.19 16.03 24.86
C ASN A 352 -6.26 14.91 25.40
N GLU A 353 -6.79 13.72 25.67
CA GLU A 353 -6.00 12.57 26.14
C GLU A 353 -4.87 12.18 25.18
N ILE A 354 -5.13 12.24 23.89
CA ILE A 354 -4.18 11.86 22.84
C ILE A 354 -3.18 12.98 22.55
N ILE A 355 -3.67 14.20 22.32
CA ILE A 355 -2.84 15.28 21.81
C ILE A 355 -2.01 15.93 22.93
N GLU A 356 -2.56 16.11 24.13
CA GLU A 356 -1.77 16.66 25.25
C GLU A 356 -0.63 15.69 25.64
N SER A 357 -0.89 14.38 25.66
CA SER A 357 0.15 13.40 25.92
C SER A 357 1.25 13.42 24.84
N LYS A 358 0.90 13.54 23.56
CA LYS A 358 1.85 13.72 22.46
C LYS A 358 2.71 14.97 22.68
N ASN A 359 2.07 16.11 22.88
CA ASN A 359 2.76 17.38 23.08
C ASN A 359 3.71 17.37 24.29
N THR A 360 3.32 16.69 25.37
CA THR A 360 4.13 16.52 26.55
C THR A 360 5.42 15.76 26.25
N LEU A 361 5.34 14.62 25.55
CA LEU A 361 6.52 13.83 25.18
C LEU A 361 7.36 14.51 24.12
N GLU A 362 6.78 15.17 23.14
CA GLU A 362 7.50 15.93 22.12
C GLU A 362 8.33 17.06 22.73
N LYS A 363 7.74 17.78 23.68
CA LYS A 363 8.45 18.83 24.44
C LYS A 363 9.56 18.24 25.29
N LEU A 364 9.32 17.11 25.97
CA LEU A 364 10.30 16.45 26.83
C LEU A 364 11.50 15.96 26.03
N LEU A 365 11.29 15.34 24.89
CA LEU A 365 12.31 14.68 24.09
C LEU A 365 12.87 15.55 22.96
N ASN A 366 12.25 16.72 22.72
CA ASN A 366 12.57 17.65 21.63
C ASN A 366 12.61 16.95 20.26
N LYS A 367 11.62 16.10 19.99
CA LYS A 367 11.44 15.40 18.72
C LYS A 367 9.97 15.06 18.48
N GLU A 368 9.62 14.76 17.24
CA GLU A 368 8.30 14.27 16.87
C GLU A 368 8.04 12.86 17.44
N ILE A 369 6.82 12.61 17.93
CA ILE A 369 6.34 11.32 18.41
C ILE A 369 5.31 10.79 17.42
N THR A 370 5.61 9.64 16.79
CA THR A 370 4.84 9.10 15.68
C THR A 370 4.05 7.84 16.01
N THR A 371 4.14 7.34 17.26
CA THR A 371 3.51 6.08 17.66
C THR A 371 2.68 6.20 18.94
N ILE A 372 1.56 5.47 18.99
CA ILE A 372 0.65 5.40 20.13
C ILE A 372 0.21 3.95 20.39
N ALA A 373 0.05 3.57 21.67
CA ALA A 373 -0.68 2.39 22.09
C ALA A 373 -2.02 2.80 22.69
N TYR A 374 -3.12 2.16 22.26
CA TYR A 374 -4.44 2.43 22.82
C TYR A 374 -4.61 1.69 24.16
N PRO A 375 -4.83 2.41 25.28
CA PRO A 375 -5.04 1.75 26.56
C PRO A 375 -6.21 0.76 26.51
N TYR A 376 -6.01 -0.44 27.03
CA TYR A 376 -6.98 -1.55 27.00
C TYR A 376 -7.35 -2.00 25.57
N GLY A 377 -6.68 -1.52 24.52
CA GLY A 377 -7.09 -1.70 23.15
C GLY A 377 -8.42 -1.00 22.81
N SER A 378 -8.83 -0.02 23.62
CA SER A 378 -10.12 0.67 23.48
C SER A 378 -10.00 1.82 22.49
N TYR A 379 -10.71 1.73 21.36
CA TYR A 379 -10.79 2.78 20.34
C TYR A 379 -12.17 2.76 19.65
N ASN A 380 -12.52 3.87 19.02
CA ASN A 380 -13.70 4.02 18.16
C ASN A 380 -13.31 4.82 16.89
N THR A 381 -14.29 5.23 16.10
CA THR A 381 -14.06 6.01 14.87
C THR A 381 -13.36 7.34 15.15
N ASP A 382 -13.74 8.03 16.23
CA ASP A 382 -13.15 9.31 16.63
C ASP A 382 -11.67 9.12 17.04
N THR A 383 -11.38 8.09 17.84
CA THR A 383 -10.01 7.70 18.18
C THR A 383 -9.15 7.53 16.94
N ILE A 384 -9.64 6.77 15.94
CA ILE A 384 -8.91 6.53 14.70
C ILE A 384 -8.71 7.82 13.90
N ASN A 385 -9.71 8.70 13.84
CA ASN A 385 -9.62 9.98 13.13
C ASN A 385 -8.58 10.91 13.78
N ILE A 386 -8.58 11.02 15.10
CA ILE A 386 -7.61 11.82 15.86
C ILE A 386 -6.21 11.23 15.65
N THR A 387 -6.05 9.92 15.84
CA THR A 387 -4.77 9.24 15.69
C THR A 387 -4.21 9.40 14.27
N LYS A 388 -5.04 9.27 13.24
CA LYS A 388 -4.64 9.43 11.84
C LYS A 388 -4.07 10.81 11.52
N SER A 389 -4.50 11.84 12.24
CA SER A 389 -4.01 13.22 12.05
C SER A 389 -2.70 13.52 12.80
N ALA A 390 -2.35 12.68 13.79
CA ALA A 390 -1.26 12.98 14.73
C ALA A 390 -0.15 11.92 14.76
N PHE A 391 -0.41 10.69 14.33
CA PHE A 391 0.54 9.58 14.41
C PHE A 391 0.58 8.78 13.10
N ASP A 392 1.71 8.14 12.86
CA ASP A 392 1.90 7.23 11.73
C ASP A 392 1.42 5.81 12.05
N TYR A 393 1.59 5.38 13.32
CA TYR A 393 1.29 4.01 13.74
C TYR A 393 0.61 3.97 15.11
N ALA A 394 -0.31 3.01 15.24
CA ALA A 394 -0.93 2.70 16.51
C ALA A 394 -1.05 1.19 16.72
N VAL A 395 -0.86 0.76 17.98
CA VAL A 395 -0.99 -0.65 18.38
C VAL A 395 -2.23 -0.85 19.26
N THR A 396 -2.83 -2.03 19.09
CA THR A 396 -3.99 -2.50 19.88
C THR A 396 -3.57 -3.62 20.82
N VAL A 397 -4.55 -4.23 21.52
CA VAL A 397 -4.37 -5.48 22.29
C VAL A 397 -4.89 -6.70 21.51
N GLU A 398 -5.33 -6.53 20.27
CA GLU A 398 -5.77 -7.64 19.43
C GLU A 398 -4.60 -8.57 19.13
N SER A 399 -4.80 -9.87 19.36
CA SER A 399 -3.76 -10.87 19.11
C SER A 399 -3.66 -11.23 17.64
N GLY A 400 -2.43 -11.45 17.15
CA GLY A 400 -2.19 -11.90 15.78
C GLY A 400 -0.95 -11.32 15.15
N PHE A 401 -0.61 -11.83 13.98
CA PHE A 401 0.48 -11.31 13.16
C PHE A 401 0.06 -10.07 12.38
N ASN A 402 1.00 -9.15 12.22
CA ASN A 402 0.97 -8.15 11.15
C ASN A 402 1.74 -8.70 9.94
N TYR A 403 1.45 -8.17 8.76
CA TYR A 403 2.09 -8.64 7.54
C TYR A 403 2.70 -7.45 6.78
N SER A 404 3.97 -7.54 6.45
CA SER A 404 4.78 -6.40 5.97
C SER A 404 4.25 -5.71 4.71
N ASN A 405 3.47 -6.39 3.88
CA ASN A 405 2.86 -5.82 2.67
C ASN A 405 1.41 -5.36 2.90
N LYS A 406 0.87 -5.51 4.13
CA LYS A 406 -0.56 -5.25 4.41
C LYS A 406 -0.76 -4.79 5.85
N LEU A 407 0.01 -3.79 6.26
CA LEU A 407 -0.07 -3.22 7.61
C LEU A 407 -1.33 -2.34 7.74
N ASP A 408 -2.13 -2.59 8.76
CA ASP A 408 -3.11 -1.62 9.25
C ASP A 408 -2.41 -0.75 10.28
N ARG A 409 -1.78 0.33 9.82
CA ARG A 409 -0.87 1.15 10.62
C ARG A 409 -1.48 1.71 11.88
N LEU A 410 -2.80 1.91 11.92
CA LEU A 410 -3.50 2.46 13.08
C LEU A 410 -4.19 1.40 13.94
N ARG A 411 -4.04 0.11 13.61
CA ARG A 411 -4.61 -1.01 14.37
C ARG A 411 -3.69 -2.23 14.32
N LEU A 412 -2.40 -2.02 14.58
CA LEU A 412 -1.42 -3.10 14.60
C LEU A 412 -1.71 -4.06 15.76
N LYS A 413 -1.70 -5.34 15.46
CA LYS A 413 -1.96 -6.43 16.40
C LYS A 413 -0.71 -6.73 17.23
N ARG A 414 -0.90 -7.17 18.47
CA ARG A 414 0.18 -7.55 19.37
C ARG A 414 -0.08 -8.87 20.08
N PHE A 415 0.97 -9.61 20.34
CA PHE A 415 0.91 -10.77 21.22
C PHE A 415 1.22 -10.35 22.65
N LYS A 416 0.24 -10.48 23.57
CA LYS A 416 0.45 -10.26 25.01
C LYS A 416 1.38 -11.34 25.54
N ILE A 417 2.40 -10.92 26.28
CA ILE A 417 3.38 -11.80 26.94
C ILE A 417 3.10 -11.79 28.45
N PRO A 418 2.30 -12.72 28.96
CA PRO A 418 1.97 -12.80 30.37
C PRO A 418 3.09 -13.49 31.17
N ARG A 419 3.06 -13.32 32.51
CA ARG A 419 3.98 -13.97 33.46
C ARG A 419 4.08 -15.48 33.27
N SER A 420 2.96 -16.14 32.96
CA SER A 420 2.90 -17.59 32.82
C SER A 420 3.47 -18.13 31.52
N MET A 421 3.87 -17.28 30.57
CA MET A 421 4.37 -17.73 29.26
C MET A 421 5.78 -18.25 29.38
N ASP A 422 5.96 -19.56 29.27
CA ASP A 422 7.27 -20.20 29.20
C ASP A 422 7.93 -19.98 27.82
N ILE A 423 9.20 -20.34 27.70
CA ILE A 423 9.98 -20.14 26.47
C ILE A 423 9.43 -20.95 25.28
N ASN A 424 8.88 -22.15 25.48
CA ASN A 424 8.33 -22.95 24.40
C ASN A 424 7.04 -22.34 23.85
N THR A 425 6.15 -21.87 24.72
CA THR A 425 4.95 -21.13 24.36
C THR A 425 5.29 -19.83 23.63
N PHE A 426 6.31 -19.09 24.12
CA PHE A 426 6.82 -17.89 23.46
C PHE A 426 7.27 -18.18 22.02
N ILE A 427 8.07 -19.22 21.82
CA ILE A 427 8.55 -19.65 20.49
C ILE A 427 7.37 -19.96 19.56
N ASN A 428 6.40 -20.76 20.05
CA ASN A 428 5.22 -21.11 19.26
C ASN A 428 4.41 -19.86 18.85
N VAL A 429 4.25 -18.90 19.75
CA VAL A 429 3.54 -17.65 19.47
C VAL A 429 4.23 -16.84 18.37
N ILE A 430 5.55 -16.62 18.47
CA ILE A 430 6.27 -15.78 17.49
C ILE A 430 6.50 -16.45 16.14
N GLU A 431 6.50 -17.79 16.10
CA GLU A 431 6.65 -18.57 14.87
C GLU A 431 5.29 -18.90 14.23
N GLY A 432 4.18 -18.78 14.99
CA GLY A 432 2.83 -19.11 14.53
C GLY A 432 2.63 -20.61 14.36
N LYS A 433 3.11 -21.39 15.34
CA LYS A 433 2.95 -22.86 15.44
C LYS A 433 1.78 -23.23 16.33
#